data_7ce7673c88c577a2157dbeaeb2f4e47c
#
_entry.id   7ce7673c88c577a2157dbeaeb2f4e47c
#
_cell.length_a   1.000
_cell.length_b   1.000
_cell.length_c   1.000
_cell.angle_alpha   90.00
_cell.angle_beta   90.00
_cell.angle_gamma   90.00
#
_symmetry.space_group_name_H-M   'P 1'
#
loop_
_entity.id
_entity.type
_entity.pdbx_description
1 polymer ?
#
loop_
_entity_poly.entity_id
_entity_poly.type
_entity_poly.pdbx_seq_one_letter_code
_entity_poly.pdbx_strand_id
1 'polypeptide(L)'
;MELNGAHIAITGGSRGIGEATARALAAAGADLHLVARDGAALEQLGDELGCRWTAGDLLDEPFRASLIDRIEAHGPIDVLINNAGLERTGHVSDQTTDQLRDVLRLNLEVPVLLCRDALQSMLPRSRGHLVNVSSLAMAVHSPGFATYGASKTGLSSFTGSLRRELKGSGVDLTIVEIGPVDTDMLADIRSNSAADQLFARYDKLRLNRTMPADEVAVGIRDAIVSGAAAVRLPKRAGAFPAIANLTRRVGDLVQTGVPTR
;
A
#
# COMPACT_ATOMS: atom_id res chain seq x y z
N MET A 1 -17.20 6.84 7.35
CA MET A 1 -16.68 8.16 7.83
C MET A 1 -17.02 9.22 6.81
N GLU A 2 -17.33 10.45 7.24
CA GLU A 2 -17.44 11.61 6.34
C GLU A 2 -16.03 12.08 5.98
N LEU A 3 -15.83 12.45 4.71
CA LEU A 3 -14.51 12.88 4.21
C LEU A 3 -14.30 14.38 4.28
N ASN A 4 -15.38 15.16 4.18
CA ASN A 4 -15.28 16.62 4.20
C ASN A 4 -14.70 17.09 5.54
N GLY A 5 -13.55 17.77 5.49
CA GLY A 5 -12.81 18.22 6.66
C GLY A 5 -12.10 17.11 7.45
N ALA A 6 -12.13 15.84 7.03
CA ALA A 6 -11.39 14.77 7.67
C ALA A 6 -9.88 14.96 7.45
N HIS A 7 -9.07 14.90 8.51
CA HIS A 7 -7.63 15.01 8.44
C HIS A 7 -7.01 13.64 8.05
N ILE A 8 -6.46 13.55 6.84
CA ILE A 8 -5.99 12.31 6.24
C ILE A 8 -4.51 12.39 5.92
N ALA A 9 -3.72 11.50 6.50
CA ALA A 9 -2.30 11.34 6.20
C ALA A 9 -2.07 10.24 5.17
N ILE A 10 -1.24 10.50 4.13
CA ILE A 10 -0.94 9.54 3.05
C ILE A 10 0.57 9.40 2.91
N THR A 11 1.11 8.21 3.20
CA THR A 11 2.50 7.89 2.92
C THR A 11 2.70 7.47 1.46
N GLY A 12 3.82 7.87 0.83
CA GLY A 12 4.04 7.66 -0.60
C GLY A 12 3.07 8.49 -1.46
N GLY A 13 2.70 9.70 -0.99
CA GLY A 13 1.66 10.56 -1.56
C GLY A 13 2.07 11.31 -2.82
N SER A 14 3.36 11.29 -3.25
CA SER A 14 3.87 12.15 -4.31
C SER A 14 3.66 11.62 -5.74
N ARG A 15 3.30 10.35 -5.93
CA ARG A 15 3.10 9.73 -7.25
C ARG A 15 2.23 8.47 -7.19
N GLY A 16 1.83 8.00 -8.37
CA GLY A 16 1.13 6.73 -8.55
C GLY A 16 -0.17 6.62 -7.74
N ILE A 17 -0.34 5.52 -7.01
CA ILE A 17 -1.55 5.27 -6.21
C ILE A 17 -1.74 6.33 -5.13
N GLY A 18 -0.65 6.76 -4.48
CA GLY A 18 -0.72 7.77 -3.41
C GLY A 18 -1.20 9.12 -3.92
N GLU A 19 -0.68 9.58 -5.04
CA GLU A 19 -1.13 10.81 -5.72
C GLU A 19 -2.59 10.70 -6.18
N ALA A 20 -2.96 9.62 -6.88
CA ALA A 20 -4.33 9.42 -7.32
C ALA A 20 -5.31 9.39 -6.13
N THR A 21 -4.90 8.76 -5.02
CA THR A 21 -5.69 8.74 -3.77
C THR A 21 -5.80 10.14 -3.17
N ALA A 22 -4.70 10.92 -3.14
CA ALA A 22 -4.72 12.30 -2.65
C ALA A 22 -5.71 13.16 -3.47
N ARG A 23 -5.67 13.08 -4.80
CA ARG A 23 -6.60 13.79 -5.69
C ARG A 23 -8.06 13.41 -5.44
N ALA A 24 -8.35 12.11 -5.31
CA ALA A 24 -9.71 11.62 -5.06
C ALA A 24 -10.26 12.05 -3.70
N LEU A 25 -9.41 12.14 -2.67
CA LEU A 25 -9.79 12.55 -1.33
C LEU A 25 -9.88 14.10 -1.21
N ALA A 26 -8.98 14.84 -1.85
CA ALA A 26 -9.07 16.29 -1.95
C ALA A 26 -10.36 16.74 -2.63
N ALA A 27 -10.73 16.08 -3.74
CA ALA A 27 -11.99 16.33 -4.44
C ALA A 27 -13.24 16.03 -3.57
N ALA A 28 -13.10 15.20 -2.53
CA ALA A 28 -14.15 14.93 -1.55
C ALA A 28 -14.09 15.86 -0.32
N GLY A 29 -13.22 16.89 -0.35
CA GLY A 29 -13.12 17.90 0.71
C GLY A 29 -12.27 17.49 1.91
N ALA A 30 -11.46 16.45 1.82
CA ALA A 30 -10.56 16.03 2.89
C ALA A 30 -9.40 17.02 3.09
N ASP A 31 -8.99 17.20 4.34
CA ASP A 31 -7.79 17.93 4.73
C ASP A 31 -6.59 16.96 4.69
N LEU A 32 -5.68 17.13 3.73
CA LEU A 32 -4.64 16.17 3.46
C LEU A 32 -3.29 16.55 4.05
N HIS A 33 -2.53 15.53 4.45
CA HIS A 33 -1.11 15.62 4.76
C HIS A 33 -0.35 14.53 4.00
N LEU A 34 0.42 14.93 2.99
CA LEU A 34 1.17 14.02 2.13
C LEU A 34 2.58 13.79 2.67
N VAL A 35 3.06 12.55 2.59
CA VAL A 35 4.41 12.18 3.03
C VAL A 35 5.11 11.40 1.94
N ALA A 36 6.30 11.85 1.51
CA ALA A 36 7.18 11.13 0.57
C ALA A 36 8.62 11.64 0.67
N ARG A 37 9.54 11.02 -0.06
CA ARG A 37 10.94 11.45 -0.11
C ARG A 37 11.17 12.63 -1.07
N ASP A 38 10.41 12.65 -2.16
CA ASP A 38 10.53 13.68 -3.19
C ASP A 38 9.80 14.96 -2.77
N GLY A 39 10.56 15.89 -2.19
CA GLY A 39 10.04 17.18 -1.72
C GLY A 39 9.49 18.05 -2.84
N ALA A 40 10.13 18.06 -4.02
CA ALA A 40 9.68 18.89 -5.14
C ALA A 40 8.34 18.40 -5.70
N ALA A 41 8.15 17.07 -5.83
CA ALA A 41 6.88 16.51 -6.25
C ALA A 41 5.78 16.72 -5.19
N LEU A 42 6.12 16.67 -3.90
CA LEU A 42 5.17 16.98 -2.82
C LEU A 42 4.76 18.45 -2.81
N GLU A 43 5.71 19.37 -3.00
CA GLU A 43 5.44 20.81 -3.08
C GLU A 43 4.49 21.13 -4.23
N GLN A 44 4.80 20.63 -5.44
CA GLN A 44 3.93 20.82 -6.60
C GLN A 44 2.51 20.30 -6.37
N LEU A 45 2.37 19.08 -5.85
CA LEU A 45 1.07 18.48 -5.60
C LEU A 45 0.36 19.15 -4.41
N GLY A 46 1.10 19.57 -3.38
CA GLY A 46 0.60 20.30 -2.24
C GLY A 46 -0.01 21.65 -2.63
N ASP A 47 0.70 22.41 -3.48
CA ASP A 47 0.21 23.67 -4.02
C ASP A 47 -1.04 23.48 -4.89
N GLU A 48 -1.04 22.45 -5.75
CA GLU A 48 -2.20 22.13 -6.60
C GLU A 48 -3.45 21.75 -5.79
N LEU A 49 -3.28 20.93 -4.76
CA LEU A 49 -4.40 20.44 -3.94
C LEU A 49 -4.72 21.32 -2.72
N GLY A 50 -3.89 22.33 -2.45
CA GLY A 50 -4.03 23.17 -1.25
C GLY A 50 -3.83 22.39 0.04
N CYS A 51 -2.91 21.42 0.07
CA CYS A 51 -2.73 20.51 1.18
C CYS A 51 -1.31 20.57 1.79
N ARG A 52 -1.20 20.10 3.04
CA ARG A 52 0.09 20.01 3.75
C ARG A 52 0.91 18.81 3.28
N TRP A 53 2.22 18.92 3.44
CA TRP A 53 3.13 17.84 3.15
C TRP A 53 4.38 17.85 4.03
N THR A 54 5.04 16.71 4.11
CA THR A 54 6.32 16.53 4.81
C THR A 54 7.22 15.63 3.98
N ALA A 55 8.39 16.16 3.57
CA ALA A 55 9.40 15.38 2.87
C ALA A 55 10.31 14.64 3.87
N GLY A 56 10.57 13.36 3.61
CA GLY A 56 11.50 12.56 4.40
C GLY A 56 11.47 11.08 4.04
N ASP A 57 12.49 10.35 4.51
CA ASP A 57 12.60 8.92 4.29
C ASP A 57 12.03 8.14 5.47
N LEU A 58 11.04 7.32 5.22
CA LEU A 58 10.43 6.46 6.24
C LEU A 58 11.38 5.35 6.73
N LEU A 59 12.48 5.10 6.04
CA LEU A 59 13.56 4.21 6.49
C LEU A 59 14.50 4.90 7.47
N ASP A 60 14.48 6.24 7.54
CA ASP A 60 15.16 7.00 8.61
C ASP A 60 14.32 6.94 9.89
N GLU A 61 14.84 6.24 10.89
CA GLU A 61 14.12 5.98 12.13
C GLU A 61 13.72 7.25 12.91
N PRO A 62 14.60 8.26 13.10
CA PRO A 62 14.23 9.52 13.74
C PRO A 62 13.10 10.25 13.01
N PHE A 63 13.13 10.28 11.67
CA PHE A 63 12.06 10.87 10.88
C PHE A 63 10.75 10.13 11.08
N ARG A 64 10.75 8.79 10.89
CA ARG A 64 9.57 7.94 11.03
C ARG A 64 8.97 8.03 12.45
N ALA A 65 9.81 7.98 13.49
CA ALA A 65 9.35 8.01 14.88
C ALA A 65 8.67 9.33 15.27
N SER A 66 9.02 10.45 14.63
CA SER A 66 8.42 11.76 14.89
C SER A 66 7.26 12.10 13.93
N LEU A 67 6.96 11.23 12.94
CA LEU A 67 6.08 11.59 11.84
C LEU A 67 4.62 11.84 12.29
N ILE A 68 4.06 10.95 13.09
CA ILE A 68 2.67 11.09 13.55
C ILE A 68 2.52 12.36 14.39
N ASP A 69 3.43 12.64 15.31
CA ASP A 69 3.39 13.86 16.12
C ASP A 69 3.50 15.13 15.27
N ARG A 70 4.34 15.11 14.22
CA ARG A 70 4.44 16.25 13.27
C ARG A 70 3.14 16.50 12.52
N ILE A 71 2.47 15.45 12.08
CA ILE A 71 1.19 15.56 11.38
C ILE A 71 0.11 16.03 12.36
N GLU A 72 0.04 15.46 13.55
CA GLU A 72 -0.96 15.79 14.57
C GLU A 72 -0.75 17.15 15.24
N ALA A 73 0.40 17.80 15.02
CA ALA A 73 0.56 19.21 15.36
C ALA A 73 -0.44 20.15 14.64
N HIS A 74 -1.06 19.66 13.55
CA HIS A 74 -2.09 20.37 12.79
C HIS A 74 -3.52 19.87 13.08
N GLY A 75 -3.69 18.99 14.02
CA GLY A 75 -4.94 18.36 14.40
C GLY A 75 -4.86 16.82 14.36
N PRO A 76 -5.73 16.15 15.09
CA PRO A 76 -5.69 14.69 15.18
C PRO A 76 -5.98 14.04 13.82
N ILE A 77 -5.20 12.99 13.48
CA ILE A 77 -5.38 12.23 12.24
C ILE A 77 -6.68 11.42 12.34
N ASP A 78 -7.60 11.60 11.38
CA ASP A 78 -8.79 10.78 11.23
C ASP A 78 -8.53 9.53 10.40
N VAL A 79 -7.67 9.64 9.36
CA VAL A 79 -7.30 8.50 8.50
C VAL A 79 -5.79 8.48 8.26
N LEU A 80 -5.17 7.32 8.49
CA LEU A 80 -3.78 7.07 8.08
C LEU A 80 -3.75 6.05 6.95
N ILE A 81 -3.20 6.44 5.79
CA ILE A 81 -3.04 5.57 4.62
C ILE A 81 -1.57 5.20 4.47
N ASN A 82 -1.23 3.98 4.85
CA ASN A 82 0.07 3.35 4.63
C ASN A 82 0.14 2.83 3.19
N ASN A 83 0.54 3.71 2.27
CA ASN A 83 0.67 3.41 0.84
C ASN A 83 2.13 3.33 0.39
N ALA A 84 3.06 4.00 1.08
CA ALA A 84 4.48 3.91 0.74
C ALA A 84 4.94 2.45 0.61
N GLY A 85 5.68 2.16 -0.45
CA GLY A 85 6.16 0.82 -0.70
C GLY A 85 7.35 0.80 -1.64
N LEU A 86 8.11 -0.28 -1.56
CA LEU A 86 9.29 -0.56 -2.36
C LEU A 86 9.20 -1.98 -2.90
N GLU A 87 9.59 -2.14 -4.16
CA GLU A 87 9.79 -3.43 -4.79
C GLU A 87 11.23 -3.51 -5.32
N ARG A 88 11.83 -4.69 -5.19
CA ARG A 88 13.14 -5.03 -5.75
C ARG A 88 13.01 -6.39 -6.42
N THR A 89 12.73 -6.37 -7.72
CA THR A 89 12.61 -7.58 -8.53
C THR A 89 13.98 -8.22 -8.75
N GLY A 90 14.10 -9.52 -8.51
CA GLY A 90 15.32 -10.28 -8.74
C GLY A 90 15.46 -11.47 -7.80
N HIS A 91 16.42 -12.34 -8.10
CA HIS A 91 16.71 -13.48 -7.23
C HIS A 91 17.28 -13.00 -5.89
N VAL A 92 16.87 -13.64 -4.80
CA VAL A 92 17.35 -13.30 -3.44
C VAL A 92 18.88 -13.39 -3.36
N SER A 93 19.50 -14.35 -4.09
CA SER A 93 20.96 -14.53 -4.13
C SER A 93 21.71 -13.35 -4.74
N ASP A 94 21.04 -12.54 -5.57
CA ASP A 94 21.65 -11.46 -6.33
C ASP A 94 21.38 -10.09 -5.69
N GLN A 95 20.53 -10.06 -4.64
CA GLN A 95 20.19 -8.86 -3.90
C GLN A 95 21.16 -8.65 -2.74
N THR A 96 21.51 -7.40 -2.47
CA THR A 96 22.27 -7.07 -1.27
C THR A 96 21.41 -7.19 -0.01
N THR A 97 22.08 -7.38 1.14
CA THR A 97 21.40 -7.42 2.44
C THR A 97 20.56 -6.17 2.70
N ASP A 98 21.03 -4.99 2.28
CA ASP A 98 20.33 -3.73 2.48
C ASP A 98 19.10 -3.62 1.57
N GLN A 99 19.19 -4.08 0.31
CA GLN A 99 18.00 -4.16 -0.56
C GLN A 99 16.90 -5.05 0.02
N LEU A 100 17.26 -6.21 0.58
CA LEU A 100 16.30 -7.10 1.24
C LEU A 100 15.69 -6.46 2.49
N ARG A 101 16.53 -5.82 3.32
CA ARG A 101 16.08 -5.10 4.53
C ARG A 101 15.14 -3.95 4.20
N ASP A 102 15.48 -3.14 3.22
CA ASP A 102 14.67 -1.97 2.85
C ASP A 102 13.27 -2.38 2.42
N VAL A 103 13.12 -3.46 1.63
CA VAL A 103 11.81 -3.98 1.23
C VAL A 103 11.00 -4.42 2.44
N LEU A 104 11.60 -5.18 3.36
CA LEU A 104 10.91 -5.66 4.57
C LEU A 104 10.57 -4.50 5.51
N ARG A 105 11.48 -3.57 5.71
CA ARG A 105 11.28 -2.41 6.59
C ARG A 105 10.20 -1.50 6.03
N LEU A 106 10.30 -1.05 4.78
CA LEU A 106 9.35 -0.09 4.23
C LEU A 106 7.95 -0.69 4.05
N ASN A 107 7.84 -1.94 3.59
CA ASN A 107 6.55 -2.53 3.26
C ASN A 107 5.83 -3.19 4.44
N LEU A 108 6.54 -3.51 5.53
CA LEU A 108 5.97 -4.23 6.68
C LEU A 108 6.25 -3.51 8.00
N GLU A 109 7.50 -3.31 8.38
CA GLU A 109 7.84 -2.72 9.68
C GLU A 109 7.29 -1.29 9.82
N VAL A 110 7.52 -0.43 8.84
CA VAL A 110 7.05 0.97 8.83
C VAL A 110 5.53 1.07 9.00
N PRO A 111 4.69 0.41 8.18
CA PRO A 111 3.23 0.46 8.40
C PRO A 111 2.80 -0.08 9.77
N VAL A 112 3.45 -1.12 10.30
CA VAL A 112 3.17 -1.65 11.65
C VAL A 112 3.41 -0.58 12.71
N LEU A 113 4.57 0.10 12.65
CA LEU A 113 4.94 1.14 13.59
C LEU A 113 4.07 2.38 13.46
N LEU A 114 3.77 2.84 12.24
CA LEU A 114 2.87 3.97 12.01
C LEU A 114 1.44 3.68 12.47
N CYS A 115 0.94 2.45 12.27
CA CYS A 115 -0.36 2.03 12.85
C CYS A 115 -0.32 2.13 14.37
N ARG A 116 0.73 1.59 15.01
CA ARG A 116 0.90 1.66 16.47
C ARG A 116 0.92 3.11 16.97
N ASP A 117 1.65 3.98 16.29
CA ASP A 117 1.80 5.38 16.71
C ASP A 117 0.47 6.15 16.53
N ALA A 118 -0.23 5.99 15.39
CA ALA A 118 -1.54 6.61 15.17
C ALA A 118 -2.62 6.12 16.15
N LEU A 119 -2.58 4.86 16.57
CA LEU A 119 -3.52 4.30 17.54
C LEU A 119 -3.42 4.96 18.91
N GLN A 120 -2.28 5.59 19.29
CA GLN A 120 -2.14 6.31 20.55
C GLN A 120 -3.13 7.48 20.65
N SER A 121 -3.47 8.13 19.53
CA SER A 121 -4.44 9.21 19.49
C SER A 121 -5.85 8.76 19.06
N MET A 122 -5.96 7.75 18.19
CA MET A 122 -7.24 7.26 17.70
C MET A 122 -8.07 6.51 18.76
N LEU A 123 -7.43 5.63 19.56
CA LEU A 123 -8.13 4.82 20.56
C LEU A 123 -8.79 5.66 21.67
N PRO A 124 -8.13 6.66 22.29
CA PRO A 124 -8.77 7.50 23.30
C PRO A 124 -9.99 8.28 22.77
N ARG A 125 -9.98 8.62 21.47
CA ARG A 125 -11.10 9.33 20.81
C ARG A 125 -12.18 8.37 20.32
N SER A 126 -11.95 7.05 20.38
CA SER A 126 -12.82 6.02 19.77
C SER A 126 -13.17 6.36 18.31
N ARG A 127 -12.24 6.94 17.58
CA ARG A 127 -12.41 7.43 16.22
C ARG A 127 -11.10 7.36 15.46
N GLY A 128 -11.13 6.73 14.28
CA GLY A 128 -10.00 6.67 13.36
C GLY A 128 -10.22 5.63 12.27
N HIS A 129 -9.39 5.68 11.23
CA HIS A 129 -9.39 4.68 10.18
C HIS A 129 -7.96 4.45 9.69
N LEU A 130 -7.49 3.22 9.79
CA LEU A 130 -6.21 2.80 9.25
C LEU A 130 -6.42 2.11 7.89
N VAL A 131 -5.63 2.47 6.89
CA VAL A 131 -5.65 1.86 5.56
C VAL A 131 -4.25 1.34 5.24
N ASN A 132 -4.11 0.04 5.02
CA ASN A 132 -2.84 -0.59 4.64
C ASN A 132 -2.89 -1.08 3.20
N VAL A 133 -2.02 -0.54 2.34
CA VAL A 133 -1.93 -0.94 0.92
C VAL A 133 -1.01 -2.14 0.77
N SER A 134 -1.61 -3.29 0.49
CA SER A 134 -0.96 -4.57 0.24
C SER A 134 -1.00 -4.92 -1.26
N SER A 135 -0.83 -6.18 -1.60
CA SER A 135 -0.79 -6.66 -2.98
C SER A 135 -1.39 -8.06 -3.09
N LEU A 136 -1.99 -8.38 -4.22
CA LEU A 136 -2.36 -9.76 -4.56
C LEU A 136 -1.14 -10.67 -4.77
N ALA A 137 0.08 -10.13 -4.87
CA ALA A 137 1.32 -10.90 -4.84
C ALA A 137 1.47 -11.77 -3.56
N MET A 138 0.73 -11.41 -2.49
CA MET A 138 0.61 -12.26 -1.29
C MET A 138 -0.04 -13.61 -1.55
N ALA A 139 -0.86 -13.74 -2.58
CA ALA A 139 -1.61 -14.95 -2.90
C ALA A 139 -0.90 -15.91 -3.87
N VAL A 140 0.20 -15.48 -4.50
CA VAL A 140 0.98 -16.26 -5.45
C VAL A 140 2.47 -16.23 -5.10
N HIS A 141 3.17 -17.34 -5.35
CA HIS A 141 4.62 -17.41 -5.20
C HIS A 141 5.26 -17.21 -6.57
N SER A 142 5.91 -16.08 -6.79
CA SER A 142 6.55 -15.78 -8.07
C SER A 142 8.05 -15.66 -7.91
N PRO A 143 8.86 -16.32 -8.78
CA PRO A 143 10.29 -16.09 -8.81
C PRO A 143 10.61 -14.60 -8.97
N GLY A 144 11.64 -14.13 -8.29
CA GLY A 144 12.03 -12.73 -8.29
C GLY A 144 11.23 -11.80 -7.35
N PHE A 145 10.16 -12.30 -6.71
CA PHE A 145 9.30 -11.51 -5.81
C PHE A 145 9.28 -12.01 -4.36
N ALA A 146 10.23 -12.85 -3.96
CA ALA A 146 10.19 -13.55 -2.68
C ALA A 146 10.10 -12.58 -1.48
N THR A 147 10.97 -11.57 -1.42
CA THR A 147 11.00 -10.61 -0.31
C THR A 147 9.79 -9.68 -0.33
N TYR A 148 9.40 -9.20 -1.51
CA TYR A 148 8.20 -8.38 -1.69
C TYR A 148 6.94 -9.15 -1.27
N GLY A 149 6.76 -10.37 -1.80
CA GLY A 149 5.63 -11.23 -1.45
C GLY A 149 5.56 -11.52 0.05
N ALA A 150 6.71 -11.81 0.68
CA ALA A 150 6.79 -12.00 2.13
C ALA A 150 6.35 -10.75 2.90
N SER A 151 6.82 -9.56 2.50
CA SER A 151 6.45 -8.30 3.13
C SER A 151 4.96 -8.00 3.05
N LYS A 152 4.34 -8.18 1.87
CA LYS A 152 2.91 -7.93 1.65
C LYS A 152 2.01 -8.99 2.31
N THR A 153 2.47 -10.26 2.35
CA THR A 153 1.79 -11.32 3.12
C THR A 153 1.80 -11.00 4.62
N GLY A 154 2.96 -10.57 5.14
CA GLY A 154 3.11 -10.15 6.52
C GLY A 154 2.19 -8.98 6.87
N LEU A 155 2.12 -7.95 6.01
CA LEU A 155 1.23 -6.80 6.20
C LEU A 155 -0.25 -7.19 6.18
N SER A 156 -0.66 -8.09 5.28
CA SER A 156 -2.04 -8.58 5.24
C SER A 156 -2.39 -9.39 6.49
N SER A 157 -1.48 -10.22 6.98
CA SER A 157 -1.66 -10.99 8.22
C SER A 157 -1.75 -10.07 9.44
N PHE A 158 -0.83 -9.10 9.56
CA PHE A 158 -0.86 -8.07 10.61
C PHE A 158 -2.19 -7.32 10.61
N THR A 159 -2.62 -6.83 9.44
CA THR A 159 -3.87 -6.07 9.29
C THR A 159 -5.09 -6.90 9.72
N GLY A 160 -5.10 -8.19 9.36
CA GLY A 160 -6.17 -9.11 9.76
C GLY A 160 -6.25 -9.33 11.28
N SER A 161 -5.11 -9.46 11.94
CA SER A 161 -5.01 -9.63 13.40
C SER A 161 -5.38 -8.35 14.13
N LEU A 162 -4.79 -7.22 13.73
CA LEU A 162 -5.07 -5.91 14.33
C LEU A 162 -6.55 -5.52 14.24
N ARG A 163 -7.23 -5.87 13.12
CA ARG A 163 -8.68 -5.62 13.00
C ARG A 163 -9.49 -6.35 14.07
N ARG A 164 -9.06 -7.53 14.50
CA ARG A 164 -9.73 -8.27 15.58
C ARG A 164 -9.51 -7.61 16.94
N GLU A 165 -8.30 -7.07 17.16
CA GLU A 165 -7.97 -6.31 18.38
C GLU A 165 -8.78 -5.01 18.46
N LEU A 166 -8.99 -4.34 17.33
CA LEU A 166 -9.74 -3.08 17.26
C LEU A 166 -11.27 -3.24 17.29
N LYS A 167 -11.79 -4.47 17.37
CA LYS A 167 -13.25 -4.69 17.38
C LYS A 167 -13.93 -3.97 18.55
N GLY A 168 -14.84 -3.05 18.23
CA GLY A 168 -15.57 -2.26 19.22
C GLY A 168 -14.85 -1.03 19.75
N SER A 169 -13.65 -0.73 19.24
CA SER A 169 -12.86 0.45 19.65
C SER A 169 -13.34 1.77 19.01
N GLY A 170 -14.14 1.72 17.95
CA GLY A 170 -14.48 2.87 17.13
C GLY A 170 -13.41 3.23 16.08
N VAL A 171 -12.36 2.42 15.97
CA VAL A 171 -11.31 2.58 14.93
C VAL A 171 -11.49 1.51 13.86
N ASP A 172 -11.68 1.95 12.60
CA ASP A 172 -11.78 1.08 11.44
C ASP A 172 -10.39 0.72 10.87
N LEU A 173 -10.33 -0.40 10.16
CA LEU A 173 -9.10 -0.85 9.49
C LEU A 173 -9.40 -1.53 8.17
N THR A 174 -8.89 -0.95 7.07
CA THR A 174 -9.02 -1.48 5.71
C THR A 174 -7.70 -2.07 5.22
N ILE A 175 -7.74 -3.28 4.65
CA ILE A 175 -6.67 -3.80 3.82
C ILE A 175 -7.00 -3.56 2.34
N VAL A 176 -6.02 -3.07 1.57
CA VAL A 176 -6.14 -2.85 0.12
C VAL A 176 -5.25 -3.86 -0.58
N GLU A 177 -5.85 -4.88 -1.20
CA GLU A 177 -5.15 -5.97 -1.90
C GLU A 177 -5.37 -5.81 -3.41
N ILE A 178 -4.32 -5.38 -4.11
CA ILE A 178 -4.39 -4.97 -5.52
C ILE A 178 -3.46 -5.80 -6.40
N GLY A 179 -3.92 -6.02 -7.64
CA GLY A 179 -3.10 -6.53 -8.74
C GLY A 179 -2.18 -5.44 -9.31
N PRO A 180 -1.62 -5.65 -10.51
CA PRO A 180 -0.76 -4.68 -11.17
C PRO A 180 -1.50 -3.36 -11.44
N VAL A 181 -0.85 -2.25 -11.09
CA VAL A 181 -1.36 -0.89 -11.31
C VAL A 181 -0.37 -0.15 -12.20
N ASP A 182 -0.88 0.60 -13.17
CA ASP A 182 -0.09 1.40 -14.10
C ASP A 182 0.61 2.55 -13.33
N THR A 183 1.86 2.32 -13.02
CA THR A 183 2.72 3.20 -12.21
C THR A 183 4.18 2.97 -12.59
N ASP A 184 5.06 3.90 -12.23
CA ASP A 184 6.51 3.76 -12.40
C ASP A 184 7.03 2.46 -11.78
N MET A 185 6.50 2.06 -10.62
CA MET A 185 6.87 0.80 -9.96
C MET A 185 6.63 -0.41 -10.86
N LEU A 186 5.50 -0.46 -11.58
CA LEU A 186 5.23 -1.54 -12.52
C LEU A 186 6.16 -1.48 -13.74
N ALA A 187 6.47 -0.28 -14.22
CA ALA A 187 7.43 -0.08 -15.30
C ALA A 187 8.83 -0.57 -14.89
N ASP A 188 9.29 -0.23 -13.69
CA ASP A 188 10.55 -0.71 -13.12
C ASP A 188 10.59 -2.24 -13.01
N ILE A 189 9.51 -2.87 -12.52
CA ILE A 189 9.37 -4.33 -12.45
C ILE A 189 9.51 -4.96 -13.84
N ARG A 190 8.80 -4.42 -14.84
CA ARG A 190 8.81 -4.93 -16.22
C ARG A 190 10.13 -4.68 -16.95
N SER A 191 10.99 -3.79 -16.45
CA SER A 191 12.35 -3.62 -16.98
C SER A 191 13.24 -4.85 -16.72
N ASN A 192 12.90 -5.69 -15.74
CA ASN A 192 13.54 -6.98 -15.50
C ASN A 192 12.98 -8.03 -16.46
N SER A 193 13.83 -8.63 -17.31
CA SER A 193 13.40 -9.53 -18.38
C SER A 193 12.64 -10.78 -17.89
N ALA A 194 12.99 -11.33 -16.73
CA ALA A 194 12.30 -12.50 -16.18
C ALA A 194 10.92 -12.12 -15.64
N ALA A 195 10.82 -10.97 -14.98
CA ALA A 195 9.52 -10.45 -14.52
C ALA A 195 8.62 -10.11 -15.70
N ASP A 196 9.14 -9.46 -16.76
CA ASP A 196 8.34 -9.11 -17.93
C ASP A 196 7.79 -10.37 -18.64
N GLN A 197 8.60 -11.42 -18.81
CA GLN A 197 8.14 -12.70 -19.34
C GLN A 197 7.02 -13.32 -18.49
N LEU A 198 7.13 -13.22 -17.16
CA LEU A 198 6.10 -13.70 -16.25
C LEU A 198 4.79 -12.90 -16.42
N PHE A 199 4.87 -11.57 -16.44
CA PHE A 199 3.71 -10.71 -16.66
C PHE A 199 3.07 -10.95 -18.03
N ALA A 200 3.88 -11.06 -19.11
CA ALA A 200 3.39 -11.36 -20.45
C ALA A 200 2.62 -12.70 -20.50
N ARG A 201 3.08 -13.71 -19.73
CA ARG A 201 2.38 -14.99 -19.64
C ARG A 201 1.02 -14.86 -18.93
N TYR A 202 0.97 -14.13 -17.81
CA TYR A 202 -0.29 -13.85 -17.13
C TYR A 202 -1.25 -13.03 -18.00
N ASP A 203 -0.74 -12.05 -18.74
CA ASP A 203 -1.53 -11.22 -19.66
C ASP A 203 -2.13 -12.09 -20.81
N LYS A 204 -1.32 -12.97 -21.41
CA LYS A 204 -1.76 -13.92 -22.45
C LYS A 204 -2.86 -14.85 -21.95
N LEU A 205 -2.80 -15.27 -20.71
CA LEU A 205 -3.81 -16.11 -20.07
C LEU A 205 -5.00 -15.31 -19.52
N ARG A 206 -5.02 -13.98 -19.69
CA ARG A 206 -6.03 -13.07 -19.14
C ARG A 206 -6.20 -13.18 -17.62
N LEU A 207 -5.18 -13.64 -16.93
CA LEU A 207 -5.15 -13.75 -15.46
C LEU A 207 -4.77 -12.43 -14.80
N ASN A 208 -4.10 -11.55 -15.54
CA ASN A 208 -3.69 -10.23 -15.12
C ASN A 208 -4.52 -9.14 -15.78
N ARG A 209 -4.76 -8.06 -15.05
CA ARG A 209 -5.30 -6.81 -15.58
C ARG A 209 -4.53 -5.68 -14.93
N THR A 210 -3.75 -4.97 -15.72
CA THR A 210 -3.19 -3.69 -15.28
C THR A 210 -4.32 -2.67 -15.12
N MET A 211 -4.39 -2.03 -13.97
CA MET A 211 -5.44 -1.07 -13.62
C MET A 211 -4.88 0.33 -13.57
N PRO A 212 -5.65 1.37 -13.90
CA PRO A 212 -5.26 2.75 -13.62
C PRO A 212 -5.23 3.00 -12.10
N ALA A 213 -4.34 3.89 -11.66
CA ALA A 213 -4.24 4.26 -10.25
C ALA A 213 -5.54 4.87 -9.69
N ASP A 214 -6.30 5.56 -10.54
CA ASP A 214 -7.59 6.17 -10.18
C ASP A 214 -8.64 5.13 -9.76
N GLU A 215 -8.65 3.93 -10.38
CA GLU A 215 -9.56 2.85 -9.99
C GLU A 215 -9.27 2.39 -8.56
N VAL A 216 -7.99 2.34 -8.17
CA VAL A 216 -7.57 2.01 -6.81
C VAL A 216 -7.92 3.13 -5.84
N ALA A 217 -7.67 4.37 -6.22
CA ALA A 217 -7.99 5.57 -5.43
C ALA A 217 -9.49 5.66 -5.08
N VAL A 218 -10.36 5.42 -6.07
CA VAL A 218 -11.81 5.34 -5.85
C VAL A 218 -12.15 4.22 -4.87
N GLY A 219 -11.53 3.04 -5.01
CA GLY A 219 -11.76 1.93 -4.09
C GLY A 219 -11.34 2.26 -2.65
N ILE A 220 -10.20 2.95 -2.45
CA ILE A 220 -9.73 3.39 -1.13
C ILE A 220 -10.70 4.42 -0.55
N ARG A 221 -11.07 5.44 -1.31
CA ARG A 221 -12.04 6.46 -0.89
C ARG A 221 -13.36 5.82 -0.41
N ASP A 222 -13.93 4.96 -1.22
CA ASP A 222 -15.21 4.33 -0.93
C ASP A 222 -15.13 3.39 0.28
N ALA A 223 -13.98 2.76 0.51
CA ALA A 223 -13.73 1.95 1.70
C ALA A 223 -13.65 2.79 2.96
N ILE A 224 -13.02 3.97 2.91
CA ILE A 224 -12.97 4.90 4.04
C ILE A 224 -14.39 5.39 4.39
N VAL A 225 -15.19 5.76 3.39
CA VAL A 225 -16.58 6.21 3.59
C VAL A 225 -17.43 5.13 4.23
N SER A 226 -17.34 3.89 3.73
CA SER A 226 -18.20 2.77 4.17
C SER A 226 -17.68 2.01 5.39
N GLY A 227 -16.42 2.23 5.82
CA GLY A 227 -15.76 1.40 6.83
C GLY A 227 -15.47 -0.03 6.35
N ALA A 228 -15.32 -0.23 5.03
CA ALA A 228 -15.13 -1.56 4.46
C ALA A 228 -13.80 -2.18 4.93
N ALA A 229 -13.87 -3.44 5.38
CA ALA A 229 -12.70 -4.16 5.89
C ALA A 229 -11.65 -4.49 4.82
N ALA A 230 -12.02 -4.53 3.54
CA ALA A 230 -11.10 -4.85 2.45
C ALA A 230 -11.51 -4.22 1.13
N VAL A 231 -10.51 -3.76 0.38
CA VAL A 231 -10.60 -3.43 -1.06
C VAL A 231 -9.80 -4.48 -1.82
N ARG A 232 -10.43 -5.15 -2.78
CA ARG A 232 -9.78 -6.15 -3.63
C ARG A 232 -10.00 -5.81 -5.08
N LEU A 233 -8.91 -5.52 -5.78
CA LEU A 233 -8.96 -5.12 -7.19
C LEU A 233 -7.91 -5.89 -8.02
N PRO A 234 -8.25 -6.32 -9.23
CA PRO A 234 -9.58 -6.23 -9.86
C PRO A 234 -10.63 -7.08 -9.11
N LYS A 235 -11.90 -6.67 -9.14
CA LYS A 235 -12.99 -7.35 -8.38
C LYS A 235 -13.07 -8.85 -8.61
N ARG A 236 -12.71 -9.33 -9.82
CA ARG A 236 -12.64 -10.77 -10.15
C ARG A 236 -11.61 -11.54 -9.34
N ALA A 237 -10.58 -10.86 -8.82
CA ALA A 237 -9.55 -11.46 -7.97
C ALA A 237 -9.92 -11.43 -6.48
N GLY A 238 -11.10 -10.94 -6.11
CA GLY A 238 -11.56 -10.82 -4.73
C GLY A 238 -11.61 -12.13 -3.94
N ALA A 239 -11.75 -13.26 -4.64
CA ALA A 239 -11.71 -14.59 -4.03
C ALA A 239 -10.29 -15.14 -3.82
N PHE A 240 -9.25 -14.55 -4.44
CA PHE A 240 -7.87 -15.08 -4.37
C PHE A 240 -7.35 -15.29 -2.95
N PRO A 241 -7.51 -14.36 -2.00
CA PRO A 241 -7.06 -14.59 -0.64
C PRO A 241 -7.76 -15.77 0.06
N ALA A 242 -9.05 -15.99 -0.23
CA ALA A 242 -9.83 -17.07 0.37
C ALA A 242 -9.43 -18.47 -0.17
N ILE A 243 -8.91 -18.52 -1.40
CA ILE A 243 -8.47 -19.76 -2.07
C ILE A 243 -6.95 -19.76 -2.29
N ALA A 244 -6.20 -19.09 -1.44
CA ALA A 244 -4.75 -18.85 -1.62
C ALA A 244 -3.95 -20.12 -1.95
N ASN A 245 -4.27 -21.26 -1.33
CA ASN A 245 -3.57 -22.53 -1.64
C ASN A 245 -3.85 -23.03 -3.06
N LEU A 246 -5.06 -22.85 -3.57
CA LEU A 246 -5.40 -23.19 -4.96
C LEU A 246 -4.75 -22.18 -5.92
N THR A 247 -4.80 -20.91 -5.59
CA THR A 247 -4.19 -19.83 -6.37
C THR A 247 -2.68 -20.02 -6.49
N ARG A 248 -2.00 -20.45 -5.42
CA ARG A 248 -0.58 -20.77 -5.42
C ARG A 248 -0.27 -21.92 -6.38
N ARG A 249 -1.03 -23.04 -6.33
CA ARG A 249 -0.85 -24.18 -7.25
C ARG A 249 -1.07 -23.78 -8.72
N VAL A 250 -2.06 -22.95 -8.99
CA VAL A 250 -2.29 -22.41 -10.35
C VAL A 250 -1.13 -21.51 -10.76
N GLY A 251 -0.64 -20.67 -9.86
CA GLY A 251 0.54 -19.84 -10.09
C GLY A 251 1.78 -20.68 -10.42
N ASP A 252 2.04 -21.70 -9.65
CA ASP A 252 3.16 -22.64 -9.88
C ASP A 252 3.07 -23.29 -11.28
N LEU A 253 1.87 -23.72 -11.66
CA LEU A 253 1.64 -24.31 -13.00
C LEU A 253 1.87 -23.29 -14.12
N VAL A 254 1.37 -22.07 -13.97
CA VAL A 254 1.52 -20.98 -14.96
C VAL A 254 2.99 -20.57 -15.11
N GLN A 255 3.77 -20.69 -14.05
CA GLN A 255 5.18 -20.31 -14.02
C GLN A 255 6.12 -21.43 -14.51
N THR A 256 5.61 -22.65 -14.77
CA THR A 256 6.41 -23.76 -15.29
C THR A 256 7.10 -23.38 -16.59
N GLY A 257 8.43 -23.54 -16.65
CA GLY A 257 9.26 -23.20 -17.81
C GLY A 257 9.57 -21.70 -17.98
N VAL A 258 9.22 -20.85 -17.03
CA VAL A 258 9.77 -19.49 -16.95
C VAL A 258 11.21 -19.61 -16.42
N PRO A 259 12.24 -19.04 -17.10
CA PRO A 259 13.60 -19.05 -16.60
C PRO A 259 13.67 -18.46 -15.21
N THR A 260 14.28 -19.18 -14.28
CA THR A 260 14.49 -18.70 -12.90
C THR A 260 15.90 -18.13 -12.72
N ARG A 261 16.75 -18.25 -13.75
CA ARG A 261 18.09 -17.64 -13.86
C ARG A 261 18.38 -17.32 -15.31
#